data_8f11d0ea2cc2260a998d3344660fdee9
#
_entry.id   8f11d0ea2cc2260a998d3344660fdee9
#
_cell.length_a   1.000
_cell.length_b   1.000
_cell.length_c   1.000
_cell.angle_alpha   90.00
_cell.angle_beta   90.00
_cell.angle_gamma   90.00
#
_symmetry.space_group_name_H-M   'P 1'
#
loop_
_entity.id
_entity.type
_entity.pdbx_description
1 polymer ?
#
loop_
_entity_poly.entity_id
_entity_poly.type
_entity_poly.pdbx_seq_one_letter_code
_entity_poly.pdbx_strand_id
1 'polypeptide(L)'
;FKLSKEFDFVTWDNYIEFQWGKAKPETVSRDHALLRSYKKKPFWVMEQQSGPCGWSKLGPTPTPGKLRLWTYQSVANGADTVVYFRWRACPFGTEELWHGILNHDGKPNRRYAEVSRVGAEMEELSKNYRALMPRARVAIIKSFDSEWSQSIHRQVEGLYYDSLLLDYYRPFWNMGIPVDFVTAEEDLNRYDLVLAPMLMMVSDEGKKNIETYAQAGGKVLFSFRSGIKDMYNNMLTETVPGVFADLAGVEVEDCLLYTSDA
;
A
#
# COMPACT_ATOMS: atom_id res chain seq x y z
N PHE A 1 -2.09 7.69 8.92
CA PHE A 1 -3.34 8.44 8.76
C PHE A 1 -3.40 9.70 9.65
N LYS A 2 -3.21 9.60 10.98
CA LYS A 2 -3.29 10.80 11.86
C LYS A 2 -2.18 11.80 11.52
N LEU A 3 -0.92 11.35 11.46
CA LEU A 3 0.24 12.20 11.18
C LEU A 3 0.16 12.88 9.81
N SER A 4 -0.34 12.19 8.80
CA SER A 4 -0.44 12.74 7.44
C SER A 4 -1.35 13.95 7.32
N LYS A 5 -2.25 14.19 8.28
CA LYS A 5 -3.13 15.36 8.30
C LYS A 5 -2.33 16.67 8.44
N GLU A 6 -1.19 16.62 9.12
CA GLU A 6 -0.33 17.78 9.41
C GLU A 6 0.58 18.16 8.24
N PHE A 7 0.70 17.33 7.20
CA PHE A 7 1.53 17.59 6.03
C PHE A 7 0.70 18.10 4.86
N ASP A 8 1.29 18.89 3.98
CA ASP A 8 0.62 19.37 2.76
C ASP A 8 0.36 18.23 1.78
N PHE A 9 1.31 17.31 1.64
CA PHE A 9 1.24 16.12 0.79
C PHE A 9 2.04 14.98 1.39
N VAL A 10 1.82 13.76 0.88
CA VAL A 10 2.57 12.56 1.26
C VAL A 10 3.45 12.10 0.11
N THR A 11 4.60 11.55 0.45
CA THR A 11 5.59 11.05 -0.50
C THR A 11 6.13 9.69 -0.08
N TRP A 12 6.79 9.00 -1.01
CA TRP A 12 7.56 7.81 -0.74
C TRP A 12 8.65 7.59 -1.78
N ASP A 13 9.56 6.65 -1.48
CA ASP A 13 10.70 6.28 -2.32
C ASP A 13 10.44 4.92 -2.95
N ASN A 14 10.40 4.88 -4.29
CA ASN A 14 9.98 3.71 -5.05
C ASN A 14 11.18 3.02 -5.73
N TYR A 15 11.81 2.09 -5.02
CA TYR A 15 12.96 1.31 -5.49
C TYR A 15 12.55 -0.14 -5.81
N ILE A 16 11.90 -0.34 -6.93
CA ILE A 16 11.19 -1.57 -7.30
C ILE A 16 12.13 -2.78 -7.46
N GLU A 17 13.32 -2.58 -8.02
CA GLU A 17 14.27 -3.67 -8.25
C GLU A 17 15.28 -3.83 -7.10
N PHE A 18 15.30 -2.90 -6.17
CA PHE A 18 16.17 -2.93 -5.01
C PHE A 18 15.49 -3.51 -3.77
N GLN A 19 14.21 -3.20 -3.54
CA GLN A 19 13.49 -3.61 -2.35
C GLN A 19 13.31 -5.14 -2.30
N TRP A 20 13.97 -5.75 -1.31
CA TRP A 20 13.66 -7.10 -0.76
C TRP A 20 13.37 -8.20 -1.78
N GLY A 21 13.99 -8.13 -2.97
CA GLY A 21 13.83 -9.12 -4.02
C GLY A 21 12.68 -8.84 -4.98
N LYS A 22 12.83 -7.82 -5.84
CA LYS A 22 11.93 -7.47 -6.95
C LYS A 22 10.47 -7.31 -6.53
N ALA A 23 10.08 -6.11 -6.12
CA ALA A 23 8.68 -5.81 -5.83
C ALA A 23 7.80 -6.18 -7.04
N LYS A 24 6.75 -6.94 -6.77
CA LYS A 24 5.78 -7.30 -7.80
C LYS A 24 4.92 -6.07 -8.13
N PRO A 25 4.38 -5.95 -9.35
CA PRO A 25 3.57 -4.80 -9.75
C PRO A 25 2.38 -4.53 -8.82
N GLU A 26 1.72 -5.58 -8.32
CA GLU A 26 0.61 -5.45 -7.38
C GLU A 26 1.04 -4.90 -6.02
N THR A 27 2.26 -5.21 -5.55
CA THR A 27 2.82 -4.64 -4.31
C THR A 27 3.02 -3.14 -4.45
N VAL A 28 3.64 -2.71 -5.55
CA VAL A 28 3.84 -1.28 -5.83
C VAL A 28 2.51 -0.55 -5.96
N SER A 29 1.52 -1.14 -6.62
CA SER A 29 0.18 -0.54 -6.75
C SER A 29 -0.53 -0.45 -5.39
N ARG A 30 -0.38 -1.47 -4.52
CA ARG A 30 -0.90 -1.45 -3.15
C ARG A 30 -0.29 -0.29 -2.34
N ASP A 31 1.04 -0.11 -2.43
CA ASP A 31 1.75 0.96 -1.73
C ASP A 31 1.31 2.34 -2.23
N HIS A 32 1.16 2.52 -3.54
CA HIS A 32 0.58 3.73 -4.12
C HIS A 32 -0.85 3.99 -3.62
N ALA A 33 -1.70 2.95 -3.57
CA ALA A 33 -3.06 3.08 -3.05
C ALA A 33 -3.07 3.49 -1.57
N LEU A 34 -2.17 2.94 -0.77
CA LEU A 34 -2.00 3.29 0.63
C LEU A 34 -1.56 4.76 0.80
N LEU A 35 -0.56 5.22 0.03
CA LEU A 35 -0.10 6.62 0.06
C LEU A 35 -1.22 7.59 -0.31
N ARG A 36 -1.93 7.33 -1.40
CA ARG A 36 -3.10 8.10 -1.83
C ARG A 36 -4.14 8.19 -0.70
N SER A 37 -4.37 7.09 -0.01
CA SER A 37 -5.39 6.98 1.03
C SER A 37 -5.08 7.78 2.28
N TYR A 38 -3.80 8.01 2.62
CA TYR A 38 -3.43 8.76 3.82
C TYR A 38 -4.01 10.17 3.88
N LYS A 39 -4.14 10.83 2.73
CA LYS A 39 -4.71 12.19 2.64
C LYS A 39 -5.95 12.27 1.76
N LYS A 40 -6.33 11.20 1.07
CA LYS A 40 -7.37 11.21 0.02
C LYS A 40 -7.10 12.28 -1.05
N LYS A 41 -5.82 12.42 -1.40
CA LYS A 41 -5.27 13.37 -2.37
C LYS A 41 -4.20 12.70 -3.21
N PRO A 42 -3.81 13.28 -4.35
CA PRO A 42 -2.62 12.86 -5.07
C PRO A 42 -1.40 12.82 -4.17
N PHE A 43 -0.49 11.88 -4.43
CA PHE A 43 0.76 11.71 -3.70
C PHE A 43 1.95 11.95 -4.63
N TRP A 44 3.15 12.08 -4.07
CA TRP A 44 4.38 12.17 -4.85
C TRP A 44 5.22 10.92 -4.69
N VAL A 45 5.86 10.50 -5.78
CA VAL A 45 7.02 9.61 -5.72
C VAL A 45 8.24 10.51 -5.65
N MET A 46 8.82 10.65 -4.45
CA MET A 46 9.93 11.58 -4.21
C MET A 46 11.25 11.03 -4.72
N GLU A 47 11.41 9.71 -4.67
CA GLU A 47 12.56 9.03 -5.25
C GLU A 47 12.10 7.85 -6.09
N GLN A 48 12.04 8.03 -7.40
CA GLN A 48 11.84 6.93 -8.33
C GLN A 48 13.18 6.36 -8.75
N GLN A 49 13.37 5.07 -8.55
CA GLN A 49 14.56 4.38 -9.05
C GLN A 49 14.79 4.67 -10.54
N SER A 50 15.99 5.14 -10.92
CA SER A 50 16.33 5.44 -12.31
C SER A 50 17.46 4.57 -12.89
N GLY A 51 18.08 3.72 -12.08
CA GLY A 51 19.17 2.84 -12.52
C GLY A 51 19.53 1.79 -11.48
N PRO A 52 20.70 1.13 -11.58
CA PRO A 52 21.15 0.15 -10.60
C PRO A 52 21.43 0.85 -9.26
N CYS A 53 21.00 0.25 -8.18
CA CYS A 53 21.27 0.73 -6.82
C CYS A 53 21.40 -0.45 -5.86
N GLY A 54 22.00 -0.23 -4.71
CA GLY A 54 22.12 -1.24 -3.67
C GLY A 54 23.19 -0.88 -2.65
N TRP A 55 22.87 -1.05 -1.37
CA TRP A 55 23.78 -0.80 -0.26
C TRP A 55 24.72 -1.99 0.00
N SER A 56 24.22 -3.22 -0.14
CA SER A 56 24.96 -4.45 0.15
C SER A 56 24.99 -5.44 -1.02
N LYS A 57 24.17 -5.20 -2.03
CA LYS A 57 24.09 -6.02 -3.24
C LYS A 57 23.98 -5.11 -4.46
N LEU A 58 24.64 -5.47 -5.54
CA LEU A 58 24.49 -4.79 -6.81
C LEU A 58 23.08 -5.04 -7.35
N GLY A 59 22.26 -4.01 -7.39
CA GLY A 59 20.94 -4.08 -8.00
C GLY A 59 21.03 -4.14 -9.53
N PRO A 60 20.09 -4.80 -10.19
CA PRO A 60 20.07 -4.82 -11.65
C PRO A 60 19.77 -3.43 -12.21
N THR A 61 20.34 -3.15 -13.38
CA THR A 61 19.93 -1.99 -14.17
C THR A 61 18.53 -2.23 -14.74
N PRO A 62 17.57 -1.31 -14.54
CA PRO A 62 16.26 -1.42 -15.17
C PRO A 62 16.36 -1.64 -16.67
N THR A 63 15.67 -2.66 -17.18
CA THR A 63 15.63 -2.94 -18.62
C THR A 63 14.88 -1.84 -19.37
N PRO A 64 15.11 -1.67 -20.70
CA PRO A 64 14.38 -0.69 -21.49
C PRO A 64 12.87 -0.81 -21.33
N GLY A 65 12.18 0.32 -21.15
CA GLY A 65 10.75 0.40 -20.94
C GLY A 65 10.29 0.33 -19.47
N LYS A 66 11.15 -0.09 -18.54
CA LYS A 66 10.76 -0.17 -17.12
C LYS A 66 10.56 1.20 -16.47
N LEU A 67 11.41 2.17 -16.73
CA LEU A 67 11.26 3.52 -16.18
C LEU A 67 9.95 4.15 -16.65
N ARG A 68 9.61 3.93 -17.92
CA ARG A 68 8.32 4.34 -18.47
C ARG A 68 7.16 3.62 -17.78
N LEU A 69 7.21 2.29 -17.66
CA LEU A 69 6.17 1.49 -17.02
C LEU A 69 5.92 1.94 -15.57
N TRP A 70 6.97 2.14 -14.79
CA TRP A 70 6.88 2.54 -13.39
C TRP A 70 6.28 3.94 -13.22
N THR A 71 6.64 4.87 -14.11
CA THR A 71 6.06 6.22 -14.10
C THR A 71 4.56 6.17 -14.41
N TYR A 72 4.17 5.44 -15.44
CA TYR A 72 2.75 5.27 -15.77
C TYR A 72 1.98 4.56 -14.66
N GLN A 73 2.57 3.55 -14.02
CA GLN A 73 1.97 2.88 -12.86
C GLN A 73 1.74 3.86 -11.71
N SER A 74 2.72 4.71 -11.40
CA SER A 74 2.59 5.72 -10.35
C SER A 74 1.45 6.70 -10.66
N VAL A 75 1.42 7.25 -11.86
CA VAL A 75 0.39 8.20 -12.31
C VAL A 75 -1.00 7.55 -12.33
N ALA A 76 -1.11 6.32 -12.84
CA ALA A 76 -2.37 5.58 -12.89
C ALA A 76 -2.93 5.28 -11.48
N ASN A 77 -2.07 5.20 -10.46
CA ASN A 77 -2.47 5.03 -9.06
C ASN A 77 -2.70 6.34 -8.30
N GLY A 78 -2.55 7.49 -8.96
CA GLY A 78 -2.87 8.82 -8.41
C GLY A 78 -1.66 9.65 -7.97
N ALA A 79 -0.45 9.32 -8.43
CA ALA A 79 0.68 10.23 -8.29
C ALA A 79 0.51 11.42 -9.25
N ASP A 80 0.70 12.65 -8.76
CA ASP A 80 0.76 13.85 -9.59
C ASP A 80 2.20 14.32 -9.85
N THR A 81 3.18 13.77 -9.12
CA THR A 81 4.59 14.08 -9.28
C THR A 81 5.43 12.81 -9.13
N VAL A 82 6.38 12.66 -10.06
CA VAL A 82 7.40 11.60 -10.01
C VAL A 82 8.78 12.23 -10.16
N VAL A 83 9.59 12.14 -9.11
CA VAL A 83 10.96 12.64 -9.07
C VAL A 83 11.92 11.48 -9.18
N TYR A 84 12.78 11.48 -10.18
CA TYR A 84 13.78 10.42 -10.33
C TYR A 84 14.99 10.64 -9.44
N PHE A 85 15.37 9.65 -8.70
CA PHE A 85 16.62 9.64 -7.98
C PHE A 85 17.69 8.94 -8.84
N ARG A 86 18.70 9.65 -9.34
CA ARG A 86 18.93 11.10 -9.30
C ARG A 86 19.36 11.56 -10.70
N TRP A 87 19.54 12.89 -10.87
CA TRP A 87 19.95 13.43 -12.18
C TRP A 87 21.26 12.84 -12.71
N ARG A 88 22.33 12.84 -11.91
CA ARG A 88 23.64 12.29 -12.27
C ARG A 88 24.20 11.44 -11.13
N ALA A 89 24.89 10.35 -11.45
CA ALA A 89 25.60 9.55 -10.48
C ALA A 89 26.59 10.41 -9.67
N CYS A 90 26.63 10.22 -8.34
CA CYS A 90 27.48 10.97 -7.44
C CYS A 90 28.94 10.54 -7.60
N PRO A 91 29.90 11.45 -7.76
CA PRO A 91 31.30 11.10 -7.97
C PRO A 91 32.07 10.80 -6.68
N PHE A 92 31.46 10.90 -5.50
CA PHE A 92 32.09 10.69 -4.20
C PHE A 92 31.07 10.29 -3.13
N GLY A 93 31.55 9.79 -2.01
CA GLY A 93 30.74 9.42 -0.85
C GLY A 93 30.21 7.98 -0.94
N THR A 94 29.37 7.60 0.01
CA THR A 94 28.87 6.21 0.15
C THR A 94 27.98 5.75 -1.01
N GLU A 95 27.45 6.68 -1.81
CA GLU A 95 26.60 6.39 -2.96
C GLU A 95 27.31 6.63 -4.29
N GLU A 96 28.62 6.66 -4.32
CA GLU A 96 29.40 6.86 -5.55
C GLU A 96 29.19 5.75 -6.59
N LEU A 97 28.84 4.55 -6.15
CA LEU A 97 28.52 3.42 -7.05
C LEU A 97 27.03 3.37 -7.43
N TRP A 98 26.23 4.29 -6.92
CA TRP A 98 24.82 4.38 -7.25
C TRP A 98 24.60 5.10 -8.59
N HIS A 99 23.43 4.86 -9.13
CA HIS A 99 22.99 5.37 -10.41
C HIS A 99 22.59 6.84 -10.40
N GLY A 100 22.41 7.35 -11.60
CA GLY A 100 21.65 8.55 -11.93
C GLY A 100 21.00 8.35 -13.30
N ILE A 101 20.15 9.27 -13.72
CA ILE A 101 19.68 9.33 -15.12
C ILE A 101 20.90 9.42 -16.03
N LEU A 102 21.85 10.28 -15.68
CA LEU A 102 23.17 10.35 -16.30
C LEU A 102 24.19 9.54 -15.48
N ASN A 103 25.19 8.98 -16.16
CA ASN A 103 26.35 8.37 -15.52
C ASN A 103 27.30 9.43 -14.93
N HIS A 104 28.42 9.01 -14.34
CA HIS A 104 29.43 9.90 -13.78
C HIS A 104 30.01 10.89 -14.80
N ASP A 105 30.15 10.49 -16.07
CA ASP A 105 30.64 11.31 -17.18
C ASP A 105 29.66 12.43 -17.60
N GLY A 106 28.44 12.44 -17.06
CA GLY A 106 27.41 13.42 -17.36
C GLY A 106 26.83 13.35 -18.77
N LYS A 107 27.15 12.31 -19.54
CA LYS A 107 26.67 12.18 -20.92
C LYS A 107 25.32 11.52 -21.01
N PRO A 108 24.45 11.97 -21.94
CA PRO A 108 23.20 11.28 -22.25
C PRO A 108 23.44 9.80 -22.59
N ASN A 109 22.63 8.95 -22.01
CA ASN A 109 22.65 7.51 -22.20
C ASN A 109 21.23 6.98 -22.45
N ARG A 110 21.06 5.65 -22.50
CA ARG A 110 19.76 5.01 -22.73
C ARG A 110 18.70 5.46 -21.70
N ARG A 111 19.06 5.55 -20.42
CA ARG A 111 18.13 5.97 -19.35
C ARG A 111 17.68 7.41 -19.53
N TYR A 112 18.61 8.29 -19.90
CA TYR A 112 18.30 9.68 -20.22
C TYR A 112 17.30 9.77 -21.38
N ALA A 113 17.54 9.03 -22.46
CA ALA A 113 16.63 9.01 -23.61
C ALA A 113 15.23 8.50 -23.23
N GLU A 114 15.14 7.47 -22.39
CA GLU A 114 13.88 6.94 -21.92
C GLU A 114 13.13 7.95 -21.01
N VAL A 115 13.82 8.54 -20.04
CA VAL A 115 13.21 9.53 -19.12
C VAL A 115 12.79 10.80 -19.88
N SER A 116 13.61 11.28 -20.84
CA SER A 116 13.26 12.43 -21.67
C SER A 116 11.98 12.18 -22.47
N ARG A 117 11.84 10.98 -23.07
CA ARG A 117 10.62 10.59 -23.76
C ARG A 117 9.42 10.53 -22.81
N VAL A 118 9.58 9.91 -21.64
CA VAL A 118 8.51 9.83 -20.63
C VAL A 118 8.10 11.22 -20.19
N GLY A 119 9.04 12.14 -19.97
CA GLY A 119 8.75 13.52 -19.64
C GLY A 119 7.86 14.22 -20.67
N ALA A 120 8.19 14.07 -21.96
CA ALA A 120 7.35 14.60 -23.04
C ALA A 120 5.95 13.96 -23.09
N GLU A 121 5.86 12.64 -22.87
CA GLU A 121 4.56 11.94 -22.78
C GLU A 121 3.72 12.45 -21.60
N MET A 122 4.34 12.70 -20.43
CA MET A 122 3.64 13.22 -19.25
C MET A 122 3.23 14.68 -19.44
N GLU A 123 4.04 15.49 -20.09
CA GLU A 123 3.68 16.87 -20.45
C GLU A 123 2.43 16.89 -21.34
N GLU A 124 2.37 16.05 -22.35
CA GLU A 124 1.18 15.94 -23.22
C GLU A 124 -0.04 15.43 -22.45
N LEU A 125 0.13 14.37 -21.66
CA LEU A 125 -0.93 13.80 -20.83
C LEU A 125 -1.52 14.82 -19.86
N SER A 126 -0.66 15.65 -19.25
CA SER A 126 -1.06 16.63 -18.24
C SER A 126 -1.95 17.75 -18.77
N LYS A 127 -2.01 17.97 -20.08
CA LYS A 127 -2.92 18.95 -20.70
C LYS A 127 -4.39 18.60 -20.48
N ASN A 128 -4.69 17.30 -20.45
CA ASN A 128 -6.06 16.80 -20.33
C ASN A 128 -6.34 16.09 -18.99
N TYR A 129 -5.29 15.60 -18.33
CA TYR A 129 -5.39 14.75 -17.14
C TYR A 129 -4.45 15.26 -16.04
N ARG A 130 -4.97 16.09 -15.15
CA ARG A 130 -4.21 16.58 -13.98
C ARG A 130 -4.83 16.06 -12.69
N ALA A 131 -3.99 15.62 -11.76
CA ALA A 131 -4.39 15.21 -10.42
C ALA A 131 -5.57 14.22 -10.39
N LEU A 132 -5.60 13.30 -11.38
CA LEU A 132 -6.65 12.29 -11.43
C LEU A 132 -6.48 11.30 -10.27
N MET A 133 -7.60 11.06 -9.61
CA MET A 133 -7.67 10.10 -8.52
C MET A 133 -8.53 8.91 -8.94
N PRO A 134 -8.06 7.66 -8.77
CA PRO A 134 -8.92 6.50 -8.90
C PRO A 134 -10.13 6.60 -7.96
N ARG A 135 -11.32 6.28 -8.47
CA ARG A 135 -12.54 6.22 -7.66
C ARG A 135 -12.72 4.81 -7.13
N ALA A 136 -12.30 4.58 -5.91
CA ALA A 136 -12.47 3.29 -5.26
C ALA A 136 -13.88 3.13 -4.69
N ARG A 137 -14.46 1.95 -4.92
CA ARG A 137 -15.72 1.48 -4.33
C ARG A 137 -15.48 0.33 -3.33
N VAL A 138 -14.22 -0.08 -3.17
CA VAL A 138 -13.76 -1.08 -2.21
C VAL A 138 -12.77 -0.42 -1.27
N ALA A 139 -12.89 -0.69 0.03
CA ALA A 139 -11.93 -0.27 1.03
C ALA A 139 -11.33 -1.46 1.79
N ILE A 140 -10.08 -1.33 2.18
CA ILE A 140 -9.42 -2.24 3.14
C ILE A 140 -9.10 -1.43 4.39
N ILE A 141 -9.58 -1.88 5.54
CA ILE A 141 -9.22 -1.27 6.81
C ILE A 141 -7.77 -1.65 7.14
N LYS A 142 -6.93 -0.64 7.31
CA LYS A 142 -5.58 -0.78 7.84
C LYS A 142 -5.52 -0.26 9.27
N SER A 143 -5.15 -1.14 10.20
CA SER A 143 -4.93 -0.83 11.61
C SER A 143 -3.45 -1.01 11.95
N PHE A 144 -2.76 0.07 12.30
CA PHE A 144 -1.39 -0.01 12.81
C PHE A 144 -1.33 -0.69 14.18
N ASP A 145 -2.34 -0.52 15.02
CA ASP A 145 -2.41 -1.17 16.33
C ASP A 145 -2.49 -2.71 16.16
N SER A 146 -3.31 -3.19 15.22
CA SER A 146 -3.38 -4.62 14.89
C SER A 146 -2.08 -5.14 14.27
N GLU A 147 -1.42 -4.36 13.42
CA GLU A 147 -0.12 -4.69 12.85
C GLU A 147 0.95 -4.84 13.93
N TRP A 148 1.03 -3.89 14.86
CA TRP A 148 1.97 -3.94 15.99
C TRP A 148 1.65 -5.09 16.94
N SER A 149 0.37 -5.29 17.27
CA SER A 149 -0.08 -6.42 18.07
C SER A 149 0.39 -7.74 17.47
N GLN A 150 0.15 -7.92 16.18
CA GLN A 150 0.56 -9.12 15.45
C GLN A 150 2.08 -9.27 15.40
N SER A 151 2.85 -8.18 15.22
CA SER A 151 4.31 -8.22 15.15
C SER A 151 4.96 -8.54 16.48
N ILE A 152 4.39 -8.06 17.59
CA ILE A 152 4.84 -8.37 18.96
C ILE A 152 4.60 -9.85 19.30
N HIS A 153 3.44 -10.40 18.92
CA HIS A 153 3.03 -11.77 19.23
C HIS A 153 2.54 -12.48 17.97
N ARG A 154 3.47 -12.82 17.08
CA ARG A 154 3.16 -13.36 15.76
C ARG A 154 2.46 -14.71 15.80
N GLN A 155 2.92 -15.65 16.63
CA GLN A 155 2.41 -17.01 16.88
C GLN A 155 2.36 -17.97 15.67
N VAL A 156 2.35 -17.42 14.45
CA VAL A 156 2.33 -18.21 13.21
C VAL A 156 3.50 -17.76 12.35
N GLU A 157 4.39 -18.69 11.99
CA GLU A 157 5.50 -18.43 11.09
C GLU A 157 4.97 -18.06 9.70
N GLY A 158 5.57 -17.04 9.08
CA GLY A 158 5.17 -16.58 7.76
C GLY A 158 3.93 -15.68 7.71
N LEU A 159 3.19 -15.53 8.80
CA LEU A 159 2.06 -14.60 8.87
C LEU A 159 2.57 -13.19 9.16
N TYR A 160 2.49 -12.32 8.16
CA TYR A 160 2.79 -10.90 8.26
C TYR A 160 1.57 -10.09 7.89
N TYR A 161 1.23 -9.09 8.71
CA TYR A 161 0.05 -8.24 8.49
C TYR A 161 0.09 -7.56 7.11
N ASP A 162 1.24 -7.05 6.72
CA ASP A 162 1.43 -6.39 5.43
C ASP A 162 1.23 -7.34 4.24
N SER A 163 1.70 -8.59 4.35
CA SER A 163 1.47 -9.63 3.34
C SER A 163 -0.01 -10.00 3.25
N LEU A 164 -0.68 -10.08 4.39
CA LEU A 164 -2.12 -10.33 4.44
C LEU A 164 -2.92 -9.21 3.75
N LEU A 165 -2.57 -7.94 4.00
CA LEU A 165 -3.20 -6.82 3.27
C LEU A 165 -3.01 -6.93 1.75
N LEU A 166 -1.82 -7.37 1.30
CA LEU A 166 -1.55 -7.59 -0.12
C LEU A 166 -2.40 -8.73 -0.68
N ASP A 167 -2.61 -9.81 0.08
CA ASP A 167 -3.44 -10.94 -0.35
C ASP A 167 -4.91 -10.53 -0.52
N TYR A 168 -5.42 -9.64 0.34
CA TYR A 168 -6.75 -9.05 0.18
C TYR A 168 -6.83 -8.01 -0.94
N TYR A 169 -5.74 -7.30 -1.25
CA TYR A 169 -5.67 -6.32 -2.32
C TYR A 169 -5.57 -6.95 -3.72
N ARG A 170 -4.78 -8.01 -3.86
CA ARG A 170 -4.43 -8.65 -5.14
C ARG A 170 -5.62 -9.07 -6.01
N PRO A 171 -6.71 -9.66 -5.50
CA PRO A 171 -7.87 -9.99 -6.31
C PRO A 171 -8.47 -8.78 -7.03
N PHE A 172 -8.59 -7.65 -6.35
CA PHE A 172 -9.12 -6.41 -6.92
C PHE A 172 -8.17 -5.81 -7.95
N TRP A 173 -6.87 -5.84 -7.66
CA TRP A 173 -5.84 -5.40 -8.61
C TRP A 173 -5.89 -6.22 -9.90
N ASN A 174 -6.03 -7.54 -9.82
CA ASN A 174 -6.18 -8.42 -10.98
C ASN A 174 -7.44 -8.11 -11.81
N MET A 175 -8.50 -7.64 -11.17
CA MET A 175 -9.76 -7.24 -11.82
C MET A 175 -9.75 -5.78 -12.31
N GLY A 176 -8.69 -5.02 -12.06
CA GLY A 176 -8.62 -3.60 -12.37
C GLY A 176 -9.55 -2.72 -11.50
N ILE A 177 -9.93 -3.19 -10.33
CA ILE A 177 -10.79 -2.48 -9.38
C ILE A 177 -9.95 -1.67 -8.41
N PRO A 178 -10.07 -0.34 -8.36
CA PRO A 178 -9.37 0.49 -7.40
C PRO A 178 -9.78 0.18 -5.96
N VAL A 179 -8.82 0.20 -5.05
CA VAL A 179 -9.03 -0.01 -3.62
C VAL A 179 -8.43 1.18 -2.86
N ASP A 180 -9.15 1.68 -1.85
CA ASP A 180 -8.62 2.61 -0.87
C ASP A 180 -8.29 1.88 0.43
N PHE A 181 -7.32 2.41 1.16
CA PHE A 181 -7.07 2.01 2.54
C PHE A 181 -7.66 3.04 3.48
N VAL A 182 -8.34 2.58 4.53
CA VAL A 182 -9.02 3.44 5.50
C VAL A 182 -8.73 2.98 6.92
N THR A 183 -8.93 3.86 7.89
CA THR A 183 -9.06 3.42 9.29
C THR A 183 -10.52 3.08 9.60
N ALA A 184 -10.75 2.38 10.70
CA ALA A 184 -12.10 2.02 11.13
C ALA A 184 -12.97 3.26 11.46
N GLU A 185 -12.34 4.37 11.83
CA GLU A 185 -12.99 5.64 12.21
C GLU A 185 -13.35 6.54 11.02
N GLU A 186 -12.90 6.21 9.80
CA GLU A 186 -13.18 7.00 8.63
C GLU A 186 -14.57 6.72 8.05
N ASP A 187 -15.12 7.69 7.29
CA ASP A 187 -16.40 7.51 6.59
C ASP A 187 -16.34 6.35 5.58
N LEU A 188 -17.13 5.31 5.84
CA LEU A 188 -17.24 4.09 5.04
C LEU A 188 -18.38 4.13 4.02
N ASN A 189 -19.30 5.10 4.09
CA ASN A 189 -20.55 5.10 3.34
C ASN A 189 -20.38 5.16 1.81
N ARG A 190 -19.22 5.61 1.33
CA ARG A 190 -18.95 5.68 -0.11
C ARG A 190 -18.49 4.35 -0.73
N TYR A 191 -18.23 3.33 0.08
CA TYR A 191 -17.75 2.04 -0.39
C TYR A 191 -18.89 1.02 -0.46
N ASP A 192 -18.85 0.16 -1.46
CA ASP A 192 -19.77 -0.96 -1.63
C ASP A 192 -19.36 -2.18 -0.79
N LEU A 193 -18.06 -2.28 -0.54
CA LEU A 193 -17.43 -3.38 0.21
C LEU A 193 -16.27 -2.84 1.05
N VAL A 194 -16.28 -3.22 2.31
CA VAL A 194 -15.21 -2.94 3.27
C VAL A 194 -14.62 -4.27 3.73
N LEU A 195 -13.31 -4.42 3.60
CA LEU A 195 -12.56 -5.58 4.07
C LEU A 195 -11.84 -5.20 5.36
N ALA A 196 -11.94 -6.01 6.38
CA ALA A 196 -11.31 -5.83 7.69
C ALA A 196 -10.34 -7.00 8.01
N PRO A 197 -9.19 -7.10 7.28
CA PRO A 197 -8.26 -8.20 7.48
C PRO A 197 -7.60 -8.10 8.86
N MET A 198 -7.79 -9.14 9.67
CA MET A 198 -7.17 -9.28 11.00
C MET A 198 -7.23 -7.97 11.82
N LEU A 199 -8.41 -7.34 11.85
CA LEU A 199 -8.68 -6.14 12.65
C LEU A 199 -8.81 -6.54 14.13
N MET A 200 -7.67 -6.93 14.74
CA MET A 200 -7.66 -7.47 16.11
C MET A 200 -8.08 -6.45 17.15
N MET A 201 -7.67 -5.21 16.95
CA MET A 201 -7.93 -4.07 17.85
C MET A 201 -8.73 -3.02 17.09
N VAL A 202 -9.80 -2.57 17.69
CA VAL A 202 -10.64 -1.48 17.17
C VAL A 202 -11.13 -0.61 18.31
N SER A 203 -11.11 0.70 18.11
CA SER A 203 -11.67 1.66 19.06
C SER A 203 -13.20 1.58 19.10
N ASP A 204 -13.81 2.07 20.20
CA ASP A 204 -15.28 2.16 20.30
C ASP A 204 -15.88 2.99 19.15
N GLU A 205 -15.19 4.05 18.73
CA GLU A 205 -15.57 4.87 17.57
C GLU A 205 -15.54 4.05 16.29
N GLY A 206 -14.46 3.32 16.04
CA GLY A 206 -14.29 2.49 14.85
C GLY A 206 -15.31 1.33 14.83
N LYS A 207 -15.54 0.67 15.96
CA LYS A 207 -16.59 -0.36 16.10
C LYS A 207 -17.94 0.20 15.71
N LYS A 208 -18.37 1.29 16.34
CA LYS A 208 -19.66 1.94 16.08
C LYS A 208 -19.80 2.37 14.62
N ASN A 209 -18.75 2.86 14.00
CA ASN A 209 -18.73 3.27 12.60
C ASN A 209 -18.96 2.08 11.66
N ILE A 210 -18.27 0.95 11.89
CA ILE A 210 -18.45 -0.28 11.13
C ILE A 210 -19.88 -0.82 11.30
N GLU A 211 -20.40 -0.84 12.54
CA GLU A 211 -21.77 -1.27 12.81
C GLU A 211 -22.80 -0.41 12.08
N THR A 212 -22.64 0.92 12.15
CA THR A 212 -23.51 1.87 11.45
C THR A 212 -23.50 1.64 9.93
N TYR A 213 -22.32 1.47 9.36
CA TYR A 213 -22.16 1.18 7.93
C TYR A 213 -22.85 -0.13 7.54
N ALA A 214 -22.69 -1.21 8.31
CA ALA A 214 -23.33 -2.49 8.05
C ALA A 214 -24.86 -2.43 8.19
N GLN A 215 -25.38 -1.75 9.22
CA GLN A 215 -26.81 -1.54 9.44
C GLN A 215 -27.47 -0.72 8.33
N ALA A 216 -26.72 0.17 7.69
CA ALA A 216 -27.15 0.91 6.50
C ALA A 216 -27.12 0.07 5.21
N GLY A 217 -26.80 -1.20 5.28
CA GLY A 217 -26.73 -2.12 4.14
C GLY A 217 -25.34 -2.25 3.50
N GLY A 218 -24.32 -1.67 4.12
CA GLY A 218 -22.93 -1.83 3.73
C GLY A 218 -22.44 -3.28 3.94
N LYS A 219 -21.51 -3.72 3.11
CA LYS A 219 -20.96 -5.08 3.15
C LYS A 219 -19.61 -5.05 3.83
N VAL A 220 -19.46 -5.78 4.93
CA VAL A 220 -18.19 -5.93 5.66
C VAL A 220 -17.74 -7.38 5.59
N LEU A 221 -16.46 -7.59 5.27
CA LEU A 221 -15.81 -8.88 5.34
C LEU A 221 -14.77 -8.85 6.46
N PHE A 222 -15.03 -9.56 7.53
CA PHE A 222 -14.05 -9.82 8.58
C PHE A 222 -13.20 -11.04 8.25
N SER A 223 -11.95 -11.05 8.68
CA SER A 223 -11.12 -12.24 8.66
C SER A 223 -10.90 -12.77 10.08
N PHE A 224 -10.11 -13.84 10.19
CA PHE A 224 -9.71 -14.42 11.47
C PHE A 224 -9.10 -13.34 12.41
N ARG A 225 -9.22 -13.56 13.71
CA ARG A 225 -8.70 -12.69 14.78
C ARG A 225 -9.22 -11.25 14.77
N SER A 226 -10.32 -10.95 14.09
CA SER A 226 -10.94 -9.63 14.16
C SER A 226 -11.68 -9.46 15.50
N GLY A 227 -11.54 -8.27 16.14
CA GLY A 227 -12.29 -7.89 17.33
C GLY A 227 -11.95 -8.63 18.62
N ILE A 228 -10.78 -9.26 18.72
CA ILE A 228 -10.44 -10.15 19.85
C ILE A 228 -9.59 -9.49 20.94
N LYS A 229 -9.18 -8.23 20.75
CA LYS A 229 -8.32 -7.51 21.70
C LYS A 229 -8.86 -6.12 22.00
N ASP A 230 -8.62 -5.67 23.24
CA ASP A 230 -8.82 -4.28 23.64
C ASP A 230 -7.68 -3.37 23.10
N MET A 231 -7.83 -2.05 23.30
CA MET A 231 -6.83 -1.06 22.86
C MET A 231 -5.54 -1.05 23.69
N TYR A 232 -5.45 -1.86 24.75
CA TYR A 232 -4.24 -2.10 25.54
C TYR A 232 -3.53 -3.40 25.15
N ASN A 233 -4.00 -4.05 24.08
CA ASN A 233 -3.47 -5.31 23.55
C ASN A 233 -3.75 -6.54 24.45
N ASN A 234 -4.74 -6.48 25.34
CA ASN A 234 -5.19 -7.64 26.10
C ASN A 234 -6.24 -8.41 25.30
N MET A 235 -6.28 -9.74 25.50
CA MET A 235 -7.36 -10.57 24.95
C MET A 235 -8.67 -10.22 25.64
N LEU A 236 -9.73 -10.09 24.86
CA LEU A 236 -11.09 -9.99 25.38
C LEU A 236 -11.54 -11.37 25.89
N THR A 237 -12.48 -11.34 26.84
CA THR A 237 -13.07 -12.55 27.44
C THR A 237 -14.42 -12.95 26.81
N GLU A 238 -14.89 -12.15 25.86
CA GLU A 238 -16.08 -12.39 25.08
C GLU A 238 -15.87 -13.51 24.07
N THR A 239 -16.95 -14.16 23.68
CA THR A 239 -16.95 -15.18 22.62
C THR A 239 -16.43 -14.61 21.31
N VAL A 240 -15.50 -15.32 20.65
CA VAL A 240 -14.92 -14.90 19.36
C VAL A 240 -16.02 -14.85 18.28
N PRO A 241 -16.09 -13.82 17.43
CA PRO A 241 -15.12 -12.76 17.19
C PRO A 241 -15.24 -11.50 18.08
N GLY A 242 -15.38 -11.69 19.37
CA GLY A 242 -15.28 -10.60 20.36
C GLY A 242 -16.27 -9.48 20.08
N VAL A 243 -15.77 -8.25 19.92
CA VAL A 243 -16.62 -7.05 19.71
C VAL A 243 -17.49 -7.09 18.45
N PHE A 244 -17.25 -8.01 17.53
CA PHE A 244 -18.01 -8.15 16.30
C PHE A 244 -18.94 -9.36 16.25
N ALA A 245 -19.05 -10.15 17.34
CA ALA A 245 -19.87 -11.37 17.38
C ALA A 245 -21.33 -11.09 17.00
N ASP A 246 -21.96 -10.10 17.65
CA ASP A 246 -23.35 -9.69 17.38
C ASP A 246 -23.55 -9.19 15.95
N LEU A 247 -22.63 -8.35 15.47
CA LEU A 247 -22.70 -7.81 14.10
C LEU A 247 -22.57 -8.90 13.04
N ALA A 248 -21.65 -9.83 13.25
CA ALA A 248 -21.40 -10.94 12.32
C ALA A 248 -22.48 -12.03 12.44
N GLY A 249 -23.18 -12.11 13.56
CA GLY A 249 -24.18 -13.15 13.84
C GLY A 249 -23.57 -14.55 13.92
N VAL A 250 -22.31 -14.66 14.34
CA VAL A 250 -21.56 -15.92 14.45
C VAL A 250 -20.79 -16.00 15.76
N GLU A 251 -20.59 -17.21 16.23
CA GLU A 251 -19.68 -17.56 17.31
C GLU A 251 -18.64 -18.54 16.79
N VAL A 252 -17.39 -18.37 17.23
CA VAL A 252 -16.28 -19.26 16.86
C VAL A 252 -15.89 -20.06 18.11
N GLU A 253 -16.23 -21.32 18.11
CA GLU A 253 -15.91 -22.22 19.22
C GLU A 253 -14.50 -22.78 19.13
N ASP A 254 -14.06 -23.14 17.89
CA ASP A 254 -12.77 -23.78 17.66
C ASP A 254 -12.22 -23.46 16.26
N CYS A 255 -10.92 -23.68 16.07
CA CYS A 255 -10.26 -23.50 14.79
C CYS A 255 -9.57 -24.79 14.37
N LEU A 256 -10.08 -25.43 13.33
CA LEU A 256 -9.50 -26.64 12.76
C LEU A 256 -8.58 -26.29 11.59
N LEU A 257 -7.37 -26.85 11.62
CA LEU A 257 -6.46 -26.81 10.48
C LEU A 257 -6.72 -28.04 9.59
N TYR A 258 -7.21 -27.80 8.39
CA TYR A 258 -7.28 -28.82 7.36
C TYR A 258 -5.99 -28.78 6.54
N THR A 259 -5.21 -29.85 6.56
CA THR A 259 -4.08 -30.01 5.65
C THR A 259 -4.57 -30.64 4.35
N SER A 260 -3.98 -30.24 3.22
CA SER A 260 -4.33 -30.74 1.88
C SER A 260 -4.04 -32.22 1.64
N ASP A 261 -3.54 -32.91 2.64
CA ASP A 261 -3.10 -34.30 2.59
C ASP A 261 -4.11 -35.27 3.29
N ALA A 262 -5.36 -34.85 3.45
CA ALA A 262 -6.46 -35.70 3.92
C ALA A 262 -7.37 -36.11 2.77
#